data_a2543979de716072439872f87e5d4484
#
_entry.id   a2543979de716072439872f87e5d4484
#
_cell.length_a   1.000
_cell.length_b   1.000
_cell.length_c   1.000
_cell.angle_alpha   90.00
_cell.angle_beta   90.00
_cell.angle_gamma   90.00
#
_symmetry.space_group_name_H-M   'P 1'
#
loop_
_entity.id
_entity.type
_entity.pdbx_description
1 polymer ?
#
loop_
_entity_poly.entity_id
_entity_poly.type
_entity_poly.pdbx_seq_one_letter_code
_entity_poly.pdbx_strand_id
1 'polypeptide(L)'
;FDGFIVGDWNGHGQIPGCEDANCPQALNAGVDIFMVPTEWEPLYWNTLDQVNKGIIPIERLNDAVFRILKVKKHLGLFDNRVPHAYTENYIGNSDHRNLARQAVRESIVLLKNNDVLPMNPKKNFLIIGDQSKQIENQMGGWTITWQGKSWEGVSLSNEDFPNTKSIYESLSQHILNLGGNVEFSSDGSYSQKPDYVIFVYGETPYAEGEGDIDELN
;
A
#
# COMPACT_ATOMS: atom_id res chain seq x y z
N PHE A 1 -17.54 21.63 5.89
CA PHE A 1 -16.54 21.07 5.01
C PHE A 1 -16.54 21.80 3.66
N ASP A 2 -15.42 22.33 3.25
CA ASP A 2 -15.29 23.22 2.07
C ASP A 2 -14.79 22.50 0.80
N GLY A 3 -14.48 21.24 0.87
CA GLY A 3 -14.07 20.41 -0.25
C GLY A 3 -15.25 19.73 -0.98
N PHE A 4 -14.93 18.71 -1.74
CA PHE A 4 -15.88 17.78 -2.36
C PHE A 4 -15.66 16.36 -1.83
N ILE A 5 -16.67 15.51 -1.93
CA ILE A 5 -16.62 14.11 -1.48
C ILE A 5 -16.46 13.21 -2.70
N VAL A 6 -15.40 12.39 -2.68
CA VAL A 6 -15.18 11.31 -3.65
C VAL A 6 -15.61 9.98 -3.04
N GLY A 7 -16.41 9.22 -3.76
CA GLY A 7 -16.75 7.85 -3.37
C GLY A 7 -15.55 6.91 -3.54
N ASP A 8 -15.65 5.72 -2.94
CA ASP A 8 -14.67 4.66 -3.16
C ASP A 8 -15.00 3.87 -4.44
N TRP A 9 -14.10 2.99 -4.86
CA TRP A 9 -14.20 2.12 -6.03
C TRP A 9 -15.48 1.27 -5.98
N ASN A 10 -16.45 1.60 -6.86
CA ASN A 10 -17.79 1.03 -6.85
C ASN A 10 -18.53 1.10 -5.49
N GLY A 11 -18.07 1.95 -4.56
CA GLY A 11 -18.61 2.03 -3.21
C GLY A 11 -20.09 2.45 -3.17
N HIS A 12 -20.55 3.23 -4.16
CA HIS A 12 -21.96 3.60 -4.29
C HIS A 12 -22.87 2.38 -4.60
N GLY A 13 -22.35 1.39 -5.35
CA GLY A 13 -23.09 0.16 -5.65
C GLY A 13 -23.35 -0.73 -4.43
N GLN A 14 -22.60 -0.53 -3.33
CA GLN A 14 -22.76 -1.27 -2.08
C GLN A 14 -23.92 -0.71 -1.19
N ILE A 15 -24.48 0.44 -1.54
CA ILE A 15 -25.60 1.02 -0.82
C ILE A 15 -26.88 0.20 -1.10
N PRO A 16 -27.65 -0.20 -0.09
CA PRO A 16 -28.89 -0.95 -0.31
C PRO A 16 -29.82 -0.26 -1.32
N GLY A 17 -30.19 -0.98 -2.38
CA GLY A 17 -31.03 -0.45 -3.47
C GLY A 17 -30.28 0.34 -4.53
N CYS A 18 -28.94 0.34 -4.50
CA CYS A 18 -28.07 0.87 -5.54
C CYS A 18 -27.41 -0.26 -6.34
N GLU A 19 -26.92 0.11 -7.52
CA GLU A 19 -26.05 -0.67 -8.39
C GLU A 19 -24.93 0.25 -8.90
N ASP A 20 -23.84 -0.31 -9.41
CA ASP A 20 -22.71 0.46 -9.94
C ASP A 20 -23.13 1.44 -11.05
N ALA A 21 -24.10 1.04 -11.85
CA ALA A 21 -24.67 1.87 -12.91
C ALA A 21 -25.78 2.83 -12.44
N ASN A 22 -26.27 2.73 -11.20
CA ASN A 22 -27.50 3.41 -10.78
C ASN A 22 -27.56 3.63 -9.26
N CYS A 23 -27.27 4.84 -8.80
CA CYS A 23 -27.33 5.18 -7.38
C CYS A 23 -27.61 6.67 -7.13
N PRO A 24 -28.85 7.15 -7.31
CA PRO A 24 -29.21 8.54 -6.97
C PRO A 24 -29.07 8.83 -5.48
N GLN A 25 -29.18 7.82 -4.62
CA GLN A 25 -29.06 7.95 -3.17
C GLN A 25 -27.71 8.51 -2.75
N ALA A 26 -26.62 8.02 -3.35
CA ALA A 26 -25.27 8.48 -3.04
C ALA A 26 -25.07 9.98 -3.38
N LEU A 27 -25.51 10.41 -4.59
CA LEU A 27 -25.44 11.81 -4.98
C LEU A 27 -26.29 12.69 -4.05
N ASN A 28 -27.52 12.27 -3.76
CA ASN A 28 -28.43 13.00 -2.87
C ASN A 28 -27.89 13.07 -1.43
N ALA A 29 -27.14 12.07 -0.98
CA ALA A 29 -26.50 12.05 0.33
C ALA A 29 -25.24 12.94 0.42
N GLY A 30 -24.70 13.42 -0.72
CA GLY A 30 -23.59 14.37 -0.73
C GLY A 30 -22.31 13.87 -1.40
N VAL A 31 -22.31 12.70 -2.03
CA VAL A 31 -21.17 12.27 -2.88
C VAL A 31 -21.15 13.16 -4.13
N ASP A 32 -20.00 13.78 -4.38
CA ASP A 32 -19.82 14.72 -5.49
C ASP A 32 -19.17 14.07 -6.72
N ILE A 33 -18.33 13.05 -6.50
CA ILE A 33 -17.63 12.30 -7.54
C ILE A 33 -17.79 10.81 -7.26
N PHE A 34 -18.25 10.06 -8.24
CA PHE A 34 -18.24 8.60 -8.22
C PHE A 34 -16.91 8.05 -8.75
N MET A 35 -16.39 7.04 -8.08
CA MET A 35 -15.28 6.23 -8.58
C MET A 35 -15.86 4.95 -9.19
N VAL A 36 -16.06 4.94 -10.50
CA VAL A 36 -16.72 3.83 -11.22
C VAL A 36 -15.87 3.45 -12.44
N PRO A 37 -15.16 2.31 -12.40
CA PRO A 37 -14.19 1.97 -13.44
C PRO A 37 -14.82 1.42 -14.72
N THR A 38 -15.90 0.64 -14.63
CA THR A 38 -16.49 -0.09 -15.76
C THR A 38 -17.85 0.44 -16.16
N GLU A 39 -18.76 0.66 -15.21
CA GLU A 39 -20.16 1.05 -15.45
C GLU A 39 -20.36 2.58 -15.53
N TRP A 40 -19.29 3.33 -15.88
CA TRP A 40 -19.34 4.80 -15.90
C TRP A 40 -20.31 5.37 -16.96
N GLU A 41 -20.43 4.72 -18.11
CA GLU A 41 -21.32 5.19 -19.19
C GLU A 41 -22.80 4.98 -18.83
N PRO A 42 -23.25 3.77 -18.42
CA PRO A 42 -24.61 3.60 -17.90
C PRO A 42 -24.93 4.49 -16.71
N LEU A 43 -23.98 4.66 -15.75
CA LEU A 43 -24.16 5.56 -14.62
C LEU A 43 -24.41 7.01 -15.07
N TYR A 44 -23.65 7.49 -16.07
CA TYR A 44 -23.85 8.82 -16.63
C TYR A 44 -25.26 9.02 -17.19
N TRP A 45 -25.73 8.08 -18.04
CA TRP A 45 -27.04 8.20 -18.64
C TRP A 45 -28.17 8.06 -17.63
N ASN A 46 -28.06 7.16 -16.68
CA ASN A 46 -29.02 7.01 -15.59
C ASN A 46 -29.08 8.27 -14.72
N THR A 47 -27.93 8.85 -14.36
CA THR A 47 -27.87 10.09 -13.57
C THR A 47 -28.51 11.25 -14.32
N LEU A 48 -28.26 11.39 -15.62
CA LEU A 48 -28.87 12.42 -16.44
C LEU A 48 -30.39 12.28 -16.48
N ASP A 49 -30.90 11.06 -16.66
CA ASP A 49 -32.35 10.78 -16.64
C ASP A 49 -32.96 11.09 -15.26
N GLN A 50 -32.27 10.74 -14.17
CA GLN A 50 -32.69 11.01 -12.80
C GLN A 50 -32.77 12.51 -12.50
N VAL A 51 -31.84 13.30 -13.01
CA VAL A 51 -31.91 14.77 -12.91
C VAL A 51 -33.09 15.30 -13.71
N ASN A 52 -33.29 14.84 -14.94
CA ASN A 52 -34.41 15.25 -15.78
C ASN A 52 -35.76 14.90 -15.19
N LYS A 53 -35.86 13.81 -14.42
CA LYS A 53 -37.06 13.39 -13.71
C LYS A 53 -37.23 14.03 -12.32
N GLY A 54 -36.27 14.82 -11.87
CA GLY A 54 -36.27 15.44 -10.53
C GLY A 54 -36.01 14.47 -9.38
N ILE A 55 -35.55 13.24 -9.66
CA ILE A 55 -35.12 12.28 -8.62
C ILE A 55 -33.86 12.79 -7.93
N ILE A 56 -32.97 13.39 -8.71
CA ILE A 56 -31.83 14.16 -8.22
C ILE A 56 -32.16 15.65 -8.45
N PRO A 57 -32.28 16.44 -7.39
CA PRO A 57 -32.52 17.88 -7.54
C PRO A 57 -31.37 18.56 -8.31
N ILE A 58 -31.71 19.47 -9.23
CA ILE A 58 -30.70 20.19 -10.00
C ILE A 58 -29.78 21.01 -9.10
N GLU A 59 -30.26 21.47 -7.96
CA GLU A 59 -29.49 22.20 -6.96
C GLU A 59 -28.40 21.32 -6.36
N ARG A 60 -28.67 20.01 -6.16
CA ARG A 60 -27.67 19.05 -5.66
C ARG A 60 -26.57 18.79 -6.70
N LEU A 61 -26.95 18.66 -7.97
CA LEU A 61 -25.97 18.52 -9.05
C LEU A 61 -25.10 19.79 -9.15
N ASN A 62 -25.72 20.96 -9.10
CA ASN A 62 -25.01 22.24 -9.15
C ASN A 62 -24.06 22.41 -7.95
N ASP A 63 -24.44 21.97 -6.75
CA ASP A 63 -23.57 22.00 -5.58
C ASP A 63 -22.34 21.09 -5.77
N ALA A 64 -22.51 19.86 -6.28
CA ALA A 64 -21.40 18.96 -6.57
C ALA A 64 -20.43 19.60 -7.59
N VAL A 65 -20.94 20.10 -8.70
CA VAL A 65 -20.14 20.77 -9.74
C VAL A 65 -19.43 21.99 -9.16
N PHE A 66 -20.12 22.81 -8.37
CA PHE A 66 -19.53 24.00 -7.73
C PHE A 66 -18.38 23.64 -6.81
N ARG A 67 -18.53 22.62 -5.96
CA ARG A 67 -17.48 22.13 -5.06
C ARG A 67 -16.25 21.67 -5.82
N ILE A 68 -16.43 20.86 -6.85
CA ILE A 68 -15.36 20.37 -7.72
C ILE A 68 -14.63 21.54 -8.41
N LEU A 69 -15.38 22.45 -9.04
CA LEU A 69 -14.79 23.58 -9.74
C LEU A 69 -14.10 24.58 -8.79
N LYS A 70 -14.64 24.78 -7.59
CA LYS A 70 -14.02 25.61 -6.54
C LYS A 70 -12.62 25.10 -6.19
N VAL A 71 -12.49 23.78 -5.93
CA VAL A 71 -11.19 23.17 -5.61
C VAL A 71 -10.25 23.25 -6.81
N LYS A 72 -10.71 22.92 -8.03
CA LYS A 72 -9.90 23.04 -9.25
C LYS A 72 -9.38 24.46 -9.47
N LYS A 73 -10.23 25.47 -9.24
CA LYS A 73 -9.81 26.87 -9.33
C LYS A 73 -8.80 27.25 -8.27
N HIS A 74 -9.02 26.83 -7.02
CA HIS A 74 -8.09 27.09 -5.90
C HIS A 74 -6.70 26.51 -6.18
N LEU A 75 -6.65 25.33 -6.81
CA LEU A 75 -5.41 24.68 -7.23
C LEU A 75 -4.76 25.32 -8.48
N GLY A 76 -5.39 26.32 -9.10
CA GLY A 76 -4.88 27.00 -10.31
C GLY A 76 -4.95 26.15 -11.57
N LEU A 77 -5.83 25.13 -11.64
CA LEU A 77 -5.91 24.23 -12.79
C LEU A 77 -6.46 24.90 -14.04
N PHE A 78 -7.07 26.09 -13.92
CA PHE A 78 -7.55 26.89 -15.05
C PHE A 78 -6.52 27.94 -15.54
N ASP A 79 -5.38 28.05 -14.87
CA ASP A 79 -4.39 29.12 -15.11
C ASP A 79 -3.19 28.63 -15.94
N ASN A 80 -3.37 27.63 -16.82
CA ASN A 80 -2.32 27.00 -17.64
C ASN A 80 -1.09 26.57 -16.82
N ARG A 81 -1.31 26.11 -15.61
CA ARG A 81 -0.25 25.70 -14.71
C ARG A 81 0.48 24.46 -15.26
N VAL A 82 1.76 24.60 -15.54
CA VAL A 82 2.60 23.47 -15.92
C VAL A 82 2.89 22.65 -14.67
N PRO A 83 2.75 21.32 -14.69
CA PRO A 83 3.19 20.47 -13.58
C PRO A 83 4.64 20.78 -13.24
N HIS A 84 4.96 20.90 -11.95
CA HIS A 84 6.34 21.04 -11.53
C HIS A 84 7.12 19.79 -11.98
N ALA A 85 8.17 20.00 -12.77
CA ALA A 85 9.13 18.95 -13.04
C ALA A 85 9.87 18.68 -11.70
N TYR A 86 9.52 17.61 -11.03
CA TYR A 86 10.34 17.12 -9.93
C TYR A 86 11.67 16.66 -10.52
N THR A 87 12.75 17.15 -9.95
CA THR A 87 14.07 16.63 -10.30
C THR A 87 14.18 15.19 -9.80
N GLU A 88 14.81 14.31 -10.58
CA GLU A 88 15.00 12.89 -10.25
C GLU A 88 15.58 12.66 -8.85
N ASN A 89 16.26 13.67 -8.29
CA ASN A 89 16.89 13.63 -6.98
C ASN A 89 15.96 13.95 -5.79
N TYR A 90 14.68 14.26 -6.02
CA TYR A 90 13.76 14.62 -4.93
C TYR A 90 13.16 13.37 -4.28
N ILE A 91 12.69 12.44 -5.09
CA ILE A 91 12.06 11.19 -4.60
C ILE A 91 13.14 10.24 -4.09
N GLY A 92 12.97 9.73 -2.87
CA GLY A 92 13.91 8.78 -2.27
C GLY A 92 15.28 9.36 -1.92
N ASN A 93 15.37 10.68 -1.74
CA ASN A 93 16.58 11.35 -1.26
C ASN A 93 16.95 10.91 0.18
N SER A 94 18.08 11.38 0.70
CA SER A 94 18.58 11.02 2.04
C SER A 94 17.56 11.26 3.14
N ASP A 95 16.81 12.38 3.07
CA ASP A 95 15.86 12.76 4.11
C ASP A 95 14.64 11.84 4.10
N HIS A 96 14.11 11.50 2.92
CA HIS A 96 13.05 10.50 2.77
C HIS A 96 13.48 9.13 3.31
N ARG A 97 14.70 8.69 3.00
CA ARG A 97 15.24 7.41 3.48
C ARG A 97 15.46 7.39 4.99
N ASN A 98 15.93 8.49 5.56
CA ASN A 98 16.13 8.63 7.01
C ASN A 98 14.77 8.60 7.73
N LEU A 99 13.77 9.30 7.21
CA LEU A 99 12.41 9.29 7.75
C LEU A 99 11.79 7.88 7.69
N ALA A 100 11.94 7.19 6.54
CA ALA A 100 11.47 5.82 6.40
C ALA A 100 12.15 4.86 7.41
N ARG A 101 13.46 4.99 7.63
CA ARG A 101 14.19 4.21 8.65
C ARG A 101 13.72 4.53 10.06
N GLN A 102 13.42 5.78 10.34
CA GLN A 102 12.88 6.17 11.63
C GLN A 102 11.50 5.53 11.85
N ALA A 103 10.62 5.61 10.86
CA ALA A 103 9.29 5.00 10.93
C ALA A 103 9.38 3.49 11.20
N VAL A 104 10.27 2.76 10.52
CA VAL A 104 10.49 1.33 10.77
C VAL A 104 10.96 1.09 12.20
N ARG A 105 11.96 1.84 12.69
CA ARG A 105 12.45 1.68 14.07
C ARG A 105 11.38 1.92 15.13
N GLU A 106 10.48 2.87 14.89
CA GLU A 106 9.40 3.21 15.81
C GLU A 106 8.20 2.26 15.71
N SER A 107 8.07 1.51 14.61
CA SER A 107 6.98 0.55 14.40
C SER A 107 7.30 -0.89 14.84
N ILE A 108 8.60 -1.23 15.03
CA ILE A 108 8.99 -2.56 15.52
C ILE A 108 8.57 -2.74 16.97
N VAL A 109 7.87 -3.85 17.24
CA VAL A 109 7.40 -4.19 18.58
C VAL A 109 8.19 -5.38 19.14
N LEU A 110 8.85 -5.16 20.28
CA LEU A 110 9.53 -6.23 21.02
C LEU A 110 8.53 -6.97 21.92
N LEU A 111 8.03 -8.12 21.45
CA LEU A 111 7.03 -8.90 22.18
C LEU A 111 7.61 -9.65 23.39
N LYS A 112 8.85 -10.12 23.27
CA LYS A 112 9.53 -10.88 24.33
C LYS A 112 11.05 -10.78 24.18
N ASN A 113 11.75 -10.58 25.28
CA ASN A 113 13.21 -10.69 25.33
C ASN A 113 13.61 -11.30 26.68
N ASN A 114 14.27 -12.47 26.65
CA ASN A 114 14.83 -13.14 27.80
C ASN A 114 16.37 -13.10 27.69
N ASP A 115 16.92 -11.91 27.71
CA ASP A 115 18.36 -11.59 27.63
C ASP A 115 19.05 -12.09 26.32
N VAL A 116 18.30 -12.31 25.25
CA VAL A 116 18.86 -12.63 23.92
C VAL A 116 19.32 -11.37 23.20
N LEU A 117 18.56 -10.28 23.32
CA LEU A 117 18.87 -9.00 22.74
C LEU A 117 19.48 -8.05 23.76
N PRO A 118 20.55 -7.29 23.40
CA PRO A 118 21.20 -7.26 22.09
C PRO A 118 22.11 -8.47 21.84
N MET A 119 22.06 -9.03 20.64
CA MET A 119 22.95 -10.12 20.23
C MET A 119 24.37 -9.61 20.00
N ASN A 120 25.37 -10.45 20.31
CA ASN A 120 26.76 -10.15 19.99
C ASN A 120 27.03 -10.44 18.49
N PRO A 121 27.30 -9.40 17.68
CA PRO A 121 27.42 -9.55 16.22
C PRO A 121 28.66 -10.33 15.78
N LYS A 122 29.63 -10.61 16.67
CA LYS A 122 30.87 -11.38 16.38
C LYS A 122 30.69 -12.89 16.51
N LYS A 123 29.48 -13.36 16.52
CA LYS A 123 29.12 -14.76 16.70
C LYS A 123 28.66 -15.41 15.38
N ASN A 124 28.34 -16.70 15.44
CA ASN A 124 27.81 -17.45 14.32
C ASN A 124 26.29 -17.37 14.31
N PHE A 125 25.74 -16.89 13.22
CA PHE A 125 24.29 -16.75 13.02
C PHE A 125 23.80 -17.73 11.97
N LEU A 126 22.66 -18.34 12.23
CA LEU A 126 21.87 -19.05 11.23
C LEU A 126 20.58 -18.25 11.00
N ILE A 127 20.34 -17.84 9.75
CA ILE A 127 19.08 -17.21 9.35
C ILE A 127 18.23 -18.24 8.62
N ILE A 128 17.01 -18.45 9.12
CA ILE A 128 16.07 -19.45 8.61
C ILE A 128 14.81 -18.74 8.09
N GLY A 129 14.22 -19.31 7.06
CA GLY A 129 12.94 -18.89 6.48
C GLY A 129 13.11 -18.06 5.22
N ASP A 130 12.41 -18.48 4.16
CA ASP A 130 12.48 -17.86 2.84
C ASP A 130 11.98 -16.41 2.85
N GLN A 131 11.08 -16.06 3.76
CA GLN A 131 10.60 -14.69 3.98
C GLN A 131 11.75 -13.70 4.23
N SER A 132 12.88 -14.17 4.76
CA SER A 132 14.06 -13.33 4.98
C SER A 132 14.67 -12.78 3.69
N LYS A 133 14.44 -13.43 2.56
CA LYS A 133 14.99 -13.09 1.23
C LYS A 133 13.98 -12.43 0.29
N GLN A 134 12.68 -12.50 0.59
CA GLN A 134 11.62 -12.00 -0.26
C GLN A 134 11.35 -10.52 0.03
N ILE A 135 11.76 -9.63 -0.88
CA ILE A 135 11.55 -8.18 -0.69
C ILE A 135 10.07 -7.83 -0.83
N GLU A 136 9.33 -8.45 -1.75
CA GLU A 136 7.90 -8.20 -1.92
C GLU A 136 7.13 -8.40 -0.60
N ASN A 137 7.48 -9.42 0.18
CA ASN A 137 6.83 -9.71 1.46
C ASN A 137 7.09 -8.65 2.54
N GLN A 138 8.18 -7.88 2.42
CA GLN A 138 8.48 -6.76 3.32
C GLN A 138 7.72 -5.49 2.95
N MET A 139 7.30 -5.36 1.67
CA MET A 139 6.67 -4.15 1.16
C MET A 139 5.17 -4.09 1.46
N GLY A 140 4.50 -5.24 1.43
CA GLY A 140 3.07 -5.33 1.73
C GLY A 140 2.16 -4.97 0.56
N GLY A 141 0.85 -5.06 0.79
CA GLY A 141 -0.19 -4.73 -0.18
C GLY A 141 -0.08 -3.31 -0.72
N TRP A 142 -0.64 -3.06 -1.91
CA TRP A 142 -0.58 -1.78 -2.63
C TRP A 142 0.84 -1.35 -3.06
N THR A 143 1.80 -2.25 -3.05
CA THR A 143 3.15 -1.99 -3.57
C THR A 143 3.28 -2.62 -4.96
N ILE A 144 3.46 -1.82 -6.01
CA ILE A 144 3.50 -2.14 -7.44
C ILE A 144 2.18 -2.76 -7.93
N THR A 145 1.75 -3.87 -7.34
CA THR A 145 0.44 -4.49 -7.60
C THR A 145 -0.52 -4.23 -6.45
N TRP A 146 -1.82 -4.39 -6.69
CA TRP A 146 -2.82 -4.26 -5.64
C TRP A 146 -2.53 -5.17 -4.43
N GLN A 147 -2.25 -6.44 -4.68
CA GLN A 147 -1.99 -7.39 -3.61
C GLN A 147 -0.56 -7.34 -3.05
N GLY A 148 0.36 -6.56 -3.67
CA GLY A 148 1.76 -6.46 -3.22
C GLY A 148 2.61 -7.69 -3.47
N LYS A 149 2.09 -8.62 -4.27
CA LYS A 149 2.73 -9.86 -4.75
C LYS A 149 2.48 -10.01 -6.25
N SER A 150 3.05 -11.02 -6.87
CA SER A 150 2.71 -11.37 -8.27
C SER A 150 1.19 -11.53 -8.41
N TRP A 151 0.57 -10.75 -9.28
CA TRP A 151 -0.89 -10.65 -9.40
C TRP A 151 -1.31 -10.27 -10.81
N GLU A 152 -2.41 -10.86 -11.30
CA GLU A 152 -3.06 -10.55 -12.60
C GLU A 152 -2.09 -10.46 -13.78
N GLY A 153 -1.16 -11.41 -13.88
CA GLY A 153 -0.18 -11.47 -14.96
C GLY A 153 1.06 -10.58 -14.78
N VAL A 154 1.14 -9.84 -13.68
CA VAL A 154 2.36 -9.13 -13.26
C VAL A 154 3.14 -10.05 -12.34
N SER A 155 4.35 -10.44 -12.76
CA SER A 155 5.29 -11.19 -11.91
C SER A 155 6.22 -10.22 -11.21
N LEU A 156 6.34 -10.33 -9.90
CA LEU A 156 7.28 -9.56 -9.09
C LEU A 156 8.49 -10.41 -8.69
N SER A 157 9.62 -9.76 -8.57
CA SER A 157 10.88 -10.31 -8.09
C SER A 157 11.62 -9.25 -7.26
N ASN A 158 12.70 -9.62 -6.60
CA ASN A 158 13.52 -8.66 -5.87
C ASN A 158 14.10 -7.55 -6.76
N GLU A 159 14.22 -7.77 -8.06
CA GLU A 159 14.73 -6.78 -9.03
C GLU A 159 13.76 -5.60 -9.24
N ASP A 160 12.47 -5.79 -8.97
CA ASP A 160 11.45 -4.75 -9.07
C ASP A 160 11.53 -3.72 -7.93
N PHE A 161 12.37 -3.98 -6.93
CA PHE A 161 12.55 -3.11 -5.75
C PHE A 161 13.98 -2.52 -5.70
N PRO A 162 14.33 -1.64 -6.63
CA PRO A 162 15.69 -1.12 -6.73
C PRO A 162 16.08 -0.37 -5.44
N ASN A 163 17.33 -0.53 -5.02
CA ASN A 163 17.89 0.08 -3.81
C ASN A 163 17.27 -0.41 -2.48
N THR A 164 16.53 -1.48 -2.50
CA THR A 164 16.00 -2.16 -1.30
C THR A 164 16.83 -3.41 -1.03
N LYS A 165 16.98 -3.76 0.23
CA LYS A 165 17.65 -4.99 0.67
C LYS A 165 16.67 -5.86 1.45
N SER A 166 16.78 -7.15 1.24
CA SER A 166 16.07 -8.12 2.07
C SER A 166 16.56 -8.09 3.54
N ILE A 167 15.78 -8.66 4.43
CA ILE A 167 16.17 -8.84 5.84
C ILE A 167 17.49 -9.62 5.92
N TYR A 168 17.58 -10.71 5.14
CA TYR A 168 18.79 -11.53 5.06
C TYR A 168 20.01 -10.71 4.63
N GLU A 169 19.92 -9.96 3.54
CA GLU A 169 21.03 -9.16 3.04
C GLU A 169 21.46 -8.08 4.04
N SER A 170 20.50 -7.42 4.67
CA SER A 170 20.77 -6.34 5.63
C SER A 170 21.44 -6.87 6.89
N LEU A 171 20.92 -7.95 7.46
CA LEU A 171 21.50 -8.58 8.65
C LEU A 171 22.87 -9.20 8.35
N SER A 172 22.99 -9.93 7.23
CA SER A 172 24.24 -10.56 6.84
C SER A 172 25.34 -9.53 6.65
N GLN A 173 25.08 -8.47 5.91
CA GLN A 173 26.04 -7.40 5.74
C GLN A 173 26.49 -6.79 7.06
N HIS A 174 25.54 -6.52 7.96
CA HIS A 174 25.84 -5.93 9.27
C HIS A 174 26.69 -6.85 10.14
N ILE A 175 26.32 -8.12 10.24
CA ILE A 175 27.04 -9.13 11.05
C ILE A 175 28.45 -9.36 10.51
N LEU A 176 28.59 -9.57 9.19
CA LEU A 176 29.88 -9.78 8.56
C LEU A 176 30.83 -8.58 8.71
N ASN A 177 30.31 -7.35 8.59
CA ASN A 177 31.09 -6.12 8.79
C ASN A 177 31.61 -5.98 10.22
N LEU A 178 30.94 -6.60 11.20
CA LEU A 178 31.35 -6.59 12.60
C LEU A 178 32.19 -7.81 13.02
N GLY A 179 32.51 -8.69 12.05
CA GLY A 179 33.40 -9.84 12.25
C GLY A 179 32.69 -11.11 12.73
N GLY A 180 31.39 -11.22 12.55
CA GLY A 180 30.62 -12.47 12.76
C GLY A 180 30.52 -13.30 11.48
N ASN A 181 29.82 -14.43 11.58
CA ASN A 181 29.53 -15.33 10.46
C ASN A 181 28.01 -15.50 10.31
N VAL A 182 27.56 -15.67 9.06
CA VAL A 182 26.14 -15.87 8.75
C VAL A 182 26.01 -17.04 7.77
N GLU A 183 25.13 -17.96 8.11
CA GLU A 183 24.67 -19.03 7.23
C GLU A 183 23.16 -18.88 7.02
N PHE A 184 22.69 -19.18 5.83
CA PHE A 184 21.27 -19.23 5.50
C PHE A 184 20.84 -20.67 5.33
N SER A 185 19.64 -21.00 5.81
CA SER A 185 19.02 -22.30 5.59
C SER A 185 17.51 -22.14 5.38
N SER A 186 16.96 -22.85 4.42
CA SER A 186 15.50 -22.93 4.23
C SER A 186 14.85 -24.01 5.09
N ASP A 187 15.61 -25.01 5.50
CA ASP A 187 15.15 -26.20 6.23
C ASP A 187 15.69 -26.35 7.66
N GLY A 188 16.52 -25.39 8.11
CA GLY A 188 17.15 -25.40 9.42
C GLY A 188 18.45 -26.20 9.50
N SER A 189 18.95 -26.78 8.40
CA SER A 189 20.27 -27.39 8.34
C SER A 189 21.38 -26.36 8.51
N TYR A 190 22.53 -26.77 9.08
CA TYR A 190 23.67 -25.88 9.27
C TYR A 190 24.99 -26.68 9.13
N SER A 191 26.01 -26.01 8.64
CA SER A 191 27.36 -26.59 8.52
C SER A 191 28.15 -26.46 9.82
N GLN A 192 27.95 -25.38 10.56
CA GLN A 192 28.55 -25.11 11.87
C GLN A 192 27.46 -24.73 12.87
N LYS A 193 27.56 -25.26 14.08
CA LYS A 193 26.59 -24.97 15.14
C LYS A 193 26.49 -23.46 15.37
N PRO A 194 25.32 -22.86 15.18
CA PRO A 194 25.14 -21.44 15.39
C PRO A 194 25.08 -21.06 16.87
N ASP A 195 25.55 -19.86 17.21
CA ASP A 195 25.33 -19.25 18.52
C ASP A 195 23.92 -18.65 18.61
N TYR A 196 23.44 -18.12 17.49
CA TYR A 196 22.09 -17.52 17.37
C TYR A 196 21.37 -18.04 16.13
N VAL A 197 20.08 -18.26 16.27
CA VAL A 197 19.18 -18.57 15.17
C VAL A 197 18.20 -17.42 15.02
N ILE A 198 18.10 -16.86 13.81
CA ILE A 198 17.11 -15.85 13.45
C ILE A 198 16.11 -16.51 12.51
N PHE A 199 14.89 -16.70 12.98
CA PHE A 199 13.81 -17.27 12.17
C PHE A 199 12.90 -16.13 11.66
N VAL A 200 12.85 -15.98 10.34
CA VAL A 200 12.04 -14.97 9.68
C VAL A 200 10.86 -15.65 9.01
N TYR A 201 9.68 -15.37 9.49
CA TYR A 201 8.45 -15.91 8.94
C TYR A 201 7.39 -14.80 8.84
N GLY A 202 6.37 -15.00 8.03
CA GLY A 202 5.29 -14.05 7.84
C GLY A 202 4.35 -14.55 6.76
N GLU A 203 3.28 -13.82 6.57
CA GLU A 203 2.34 -14.04 5.49
C GLU A 203 2.85 -13.46 4.18
N THR A 204 2.33 -13.96 3.06
CA THR A 204 2.47 -13.26 1.77
C THR A 204 1.64 -11.99 1.80
N PRO A 205 2.06 -10.94 1.09
CA PRO A 205 1.30 -9.68 1.05
C PRO A 205 -0.12 -9.88 0.53
N TYR A 206 -1.01 -9.08 1.04
CA TYR A 206 -2.39 -8.97 0.57
C TYR A 206 -2.92 -7.56 0.82
N ALA A 207 -4.03 -7.24 0.18
CA ALA A 207 -4.79 -6.02 0.40
C ALA A 207 -6.28 -6.36 0.51
N GLU A 208 -6.97 -5.64 1.39
CA GLU A 208 -8.42 -5.69 1.57
C GLU A 208 -8.95 -7.12 1.86
N GLY A 209 -10.08 -7.50 1.28
CA GLY A 209 -10.74 -8.78 1.53
C GLY A 209 -9.93 -10.03 1.22
N GLU A 210 -8.85 -9.93 0.44
CA GLU A 210 -7.93 -11.04 0.22
C GLU A 210 -7.19 -11.47 1.50
N GLY A 211 -7.17 -10.61 2.51
CA GLY A 211 -6.62 -10.90 3.83
C GLY A 211 -7.62 -11.46 4.83
N ASP A 212 -8.90 -11.55 4.47
CA ASP A 212 -9.96 -12.05 5.34
C ASP A 212 -9.94 -13.57 5.35
N ILE A 213 -9.18 -14.13 6.28
CA ILE A 213 -9.05 -15.58 6.47
C ILE A 213 -9.43 -15.95 7.91
N ASP A 214 -10.12 -17.09 8.07
CA ASP A 214 -10.56 -17.58 9.38
C ASP A 214 -9.41 -18.20 10.19
N GLU A 215 -8.40 -18.77 9.53
CA GLU A 215 -7.27 -19.47 10.16
C GLU A 215 -5.94 -19.05 9.50
N LEU A 216 -4.93 -18.82 10.32
CA LEU A 216 -3.55 -18.62 9.88
C LEU A 216 -2.89 -20.00 9.65
N ASN A 217 -2.58 -20.33 8.41
CA ASN A 217 -1.92 -21.59 8.02
C ASN A 217 -0.41 -21.41 7.90
#